data_e79eb42266ae43b549e125779137a324
#
_entry.id   e79eb42266ae43b549e125779137a324
#
_cell.length_a   1.000
_cell.length_b   1.000
_cell.length_c   1.000
_cell.angle_alpha   90.00
_cell.angle_beta   90.00
_cell.angle_gamma   90.00
#
_symmetry.space_group_name_H-M   'P 1'
#
loop_
_entity.id
_entity.type
_entity.pdbx_description
1 polymer ?
#
loop_
_entity_poly.entity_id
_entity_poly.type
_entity_poly.pdbx_seq_one_letter_code
_entity_poly.pdbx_strand_id
1 'polypeptide(L)'
;MKKKILLMMAAALCAGEISLAAVPLDSAALGGITSGMTQEDIESIYGPADVLIPYERNRTKGGYVSKLGYGDTVVIWMGGASASSTPKVEIIVVSSNNGFATPEGIHVGSTKADVIRAYGQPDFDYSNRGNTIARGNSPKTLMYKTTEGRHRMAFMVQNGIVTEIRVS
;
A
#
# COMPACT_ATOMS: atom_id res chain seq x y z
N MET A 1 -65.17 16.55 -6.17
CA MET A 1 -64.02 17.22 -5.51
C MET A 1 -62.91 16.21 -5.26
N LYS A 2 -61.89 16.17 -6.10
CA LYS A 2 -60.80 15.18 -6.00
C LYS A 2 -59.63 15.85 -5.28
N LYS A 3 -59.32 15.42 -4.04
CA LYS A 3 -58.14 15.86 -3.28
C LYS A 3 -56.88 15.21 -3.85
N LYS A 4 -55.99 16.00 -4.43
CA LYS A 4 -54.65 15.57 -4.80
C LYS A 4 -53.79 15.55 -3.54
N ILE A 5 -53.34 14.36 -3.13
CA ILE A 5 -52.36 14.19 -2.09
C ILE A 5 -50.98 14.36 -2.76
N LEU A 6 -50.30 15.45 -2.41
CA LEU A 6 -48.92 15.74 -2.84
C LEU A 6 -47.98 14.98 -1.92
N LEU A 7 -47.40 13.88 -2.42
CA LEU A 7 -46.38 13.10 -1.70
C LEU A 7 -45.05 13.81 -1.84
N MET A 8 -44.60 14.53 -0.80
CA MET A 8 -43.24 15.05 -0.69
C MET A 8 -42.31 13.90 -0.36
N MET A 9 -41.55 13.44 -1.34
CA MET A 9 -40.36 12.62 -1.11
C MET A 9 -39.26 13.50 -0.54
N ALA A 10 -39.02 13.44 0.77
CA ALA A 10 -37.81 13.98 1.39
C ALA A 10 -36.66 13.06 1.00
N ALA A 11 -35.81 13.50 0.08
CA ALA A 11 -34.51 12.89 -0.17
C ALA A 11 -33.64 13.16 1.05
N ALA A 12 -33.52 12.18 1.92
CA ALA A 12 -32.48 12.19 2.96
C ALA A 12 -31.12 12.10 2.28
N LEU A 13 -30.42 13.22 2.13
CA LEU A 13 -28.98 13.20 1.89
C LEU A 13 -28.32 12.59 3.12
N CYS A 14 -28.02 11.31 3.08
CA CYS A 14 -27.01 10.73 3.95
C CYS A 14 -25.66 11.33 3.51
N ALA A 15 -25.29 12.47 4.13
CA ALA A 15 -23.90 12.84 4.20
C ALA A 15 -23.21 11.77 5.06
N GLY A 16 -22.71 10.71 4.40
CA GLY A 16 -21.87 9.74 5.05
C GLY A 16 -20.66 10.48 5.60
N GLU A 17 -20.54 10.55 6.91
CA GLU A 17 -19.29 10.91 7.55
C GLU A 17 -18.24 9.97 6.99
N ILE A 18 -17.26 10.51 6.25
CA ILE A 18 -16.08 9.76 5.83
C ILE A 18 -15.29 9.56 7.11
N SER A 19 -15.61 8.51 7.84
CA SER A 19 -14.80 8.04 8.93
C SER A 19 -13.40 7.79 8.37
N LEU A 20 -12.41 8.42 8.97
CA LEU A 20 -10.99 8.07 8.82
C LEU A 20 -10.80 6.68 9.44
N ALA A 21 -11.31 5.66 8.77
CA ALA A 21 -11.12 4.28 9.19
C ALA A 21 -9.67 3.92 8.89
N ALA A 22 -8.89 3.64 9.92
CA ALA A 22 -7.58 3.05 9.74
C ALA A 22 -7.70 1.79 8.87
N VAL A 23 -6.77 1.61 7.95
CA VAL A 23 -6.79 0.47 7.01
C VAL A 23 -6.73 -0.83 7.80
N PRO A 24 -7.64 -1.79 7.60
CA PRO A 24 -7.52 -3.11 8.22
C PRO A 24 -6.18 -3.77 7.85
N LEU A 25 -5.61 -4.58 8.75
CA LEU A 25 -4.31 -5.20 8.51
C LEU A 25 -4.30 -6.13 7.29
N ASP A 26 -5.38 -6.85 7.08
CA ASP A 26 -5.60 -7.73 5.93
C ASP A 26 -5.72 -6.97 4.61
N SER A 27 -6.16 -5.71 4.66
CA SER A 27 -6.14 -4.79 3.51
C SER A 27 -4.74 -4.23 3.22
N ALA A 28 -3.77 -4.39 4.14
CA ALA A 28 -2.37 -4.03 3.91
C ALA A 28 -1.62 -5.14 3.17
N ALA A 29 -2.13 -5.49 1.99
CA ALA A 29 -1.58 -6.49 1.10
C ALA A 29 -1.28 -5.89 -0.27
N LEU A 30 -0.39 -6.53 -1.02
CA LEU A 30 -0.07 -6.14 -2.39
C LEU A 30 0.19 -7.38 -3.24
N GLY A 31 -0.68 -7.62 -4.23
CA GLY A 31 -0.67 -8.85 -5.01
C GLY A 31 -0.93 -10.12 -4.16
N GLY A 32 -1.71 -10.03 -3.08
CA GLY A 32 -1.95 -11.14 -2.16
C GLY A 32 -0.81 -11.41 -1.17
N ILE A 33 0.31 -10.65 -1.25
CA ILE A 33 1.42 -10.76 -0.30
C ILE A 33 1.16 -9.81 0.88
N THR A 34 1.31 -10.34 2.09
CA THR A 34 1.15 -9.60 3.35
C THR A 34 2.41 -9.68 4.21
N SER A 35 2.52 -8.76 5.17
CA SER A 35 3.57 -8.84 6.19
C SER A 35 3.49 -10.16 6.96
N GLY A 36 4.64 -10.74 7.28
CA GLY A 36 4.76 -12.00 8.01
C GLY A 36 4.75 -13.27 7.16
N MET A 37 4.43 -13.22 5.87
CA MET A 37 4.57 -14.35 4.96
C MET A 37 6.04 -14.78 4.83
N THR A 38 6.27 -16.07 4.60
CA THR A 38 7.60 -16.63 4.33
C THR A 38 7.92 -16.60 2.84
N GLN A 39 9.18 -16.86 2.49
CA GLN A 39 9.56 -17.02 1.08
C GLN A 39 8.78 -18.17 0.41
N GLU A 40 8.59 -19.28 1.12
CA GLU A 40 7.85 -20.43 0.61
C GLU A 40 6.39 -20.08 0.29
N ASP A 41 5.75 -19.26 1.16
CA ASP A 41 4.39 -18.77 0.91
C ASP A 41 4.33 -17.94 -0.37
N ILE A 42 5.30 -17.04 -0.60
CA ILE A 42 5.35 -16.19 -1.78
C ILE A 42 5.62 -17.03 -3.04
N GLU A 43 6.60 -17.93 -2.98
CA GLU A 43 6.98 -18.78 -4.10
C GLU A 43 5.86 -19.79 -4.47
N SER A 44 4.99 -20.15 -3.52
CA SER A 44 3.81 -20.96 -3.81
C SER A 44 2.78 -20.22 -4.68
N ILE A 45 2.77 -18.89 -4.64
CA ILE A 45 1.86 -18.03 -5.41
C ILE A 45 2.47 -17.64 -6.76
N TYR A 46 3.75 -17.23 -6.76
CA TYR A 46 4.40 -16.58 -7.90
C TYR A 46 5.52 -17.41 -8.53
N GLY A 47 5.86 -18.57 -7.95
CA GLY A 47 7.04 -19.34 -8.34
C GLY A 47 8.33 -18.74 -7.76
N PRO A 48 9.50 -19.29 -8.16
CA PRO A 48 10.80 -18.84 -7.68
C PRO A 48 11.03 -17.36 -8.04
N ALA A 49 11.66 -16.61 -7.13
CA ALA A 49 12.04 -15.23 -7.39
C ALA A 49 13.14 -15.14 -8.47
N ASP A 50 13.06 -14.12 -9.34
CA ASP A 50 14.08 -13.86 -10.38
C ASP A 50 15.40 -13.37 -9.77
N VAL A 51 15.29 -12.60 -8.66
CA VAL A 51 16.43 -12.06 -7.93
C VAL A 51 16.31 -12.44 -6.47
N LEU A 52 17.35 -13.08 -5.95
CA LEU A 52 17.46 -13.45 -4.55
C LEU A 52 18.72 -12.83 -3.95
N ILE A 53 18.58 -11.96 -2.95
CA ILE A 53 19.66 -11.58 -2.05
C ILE A 53 19.58 -12.51 -0.84
N PRO A 54 20.65 -13.28 -0.56
CA PRO A 54 20.65 -14.24 0.53
C PRO A 54 20.37 -13.61 1.90
N TYR A 55 19.85 -14.41 2.81
CA TYR A 55 19.58 -13.99 4.17
C TYR A 55 20.89 -13.74 4.92
N GLU A 56 21.21 -12.49 5.17
CA GLU A 56 22.46 -12.05 5.77
C GLU A 56 22.26 -10.98 6.86
N ARG A 57 23.29 -10.78 7.69
CA ARG A 57 23.25 -9.79 8.76
C ARG A 57 23.19 -8.38 8.19
N ASN A 58 22.15 -7.63 8.60
CA ASN A 58 22.07 -6.19 8.32
C ASN A 58 23.03 -5.42 9.25
N ARG A 59 24.14 -4.92 8.70
CA ARG A 59 25.17 -4.21 9.46
C ARG A 59 24.75 -2.83 9.95
N THR A 60 23.74 -2.24 9.31
CA THR A 60 23.30 -0.87 9.60
C THR A 60 22.21 -0.81 10.66
N LYS A 61 21.21 -1.71 10.56
CA LYS A 61 20.01 -1.68 11.42
C LYS A 61 19.99 -2.80 12.45
N GLY A 62 20.94 -3.73 12.38
CA GLY A 62 20.88 -4.98 13.13
C GLY A 62 19.88 -5.96 12.55
N GLY A 63 19.82 -7.20 13.12
CA GLY A 63 19.01 -8.26 12.58
C GLY A 63 19.55 -8.86 11.28
N TYR A 64 18.72 -9.61 10.59
CA TYR A 64 19.05 -10.28 9.34
C TYR A 64 18.00 -9.92 8.29
N VAL A 65 18.42 -9.80 7.05
CA VAL A 65 17.56 -9.43 5.92
C VAL A 65 17.84 -10.29 4.70
N SER A 66 16.83 -10.50 3.89
CA SER A 66 16.94 -11.00 2.52
C SER A 66 16.06 -10.17 1.60
N LYS A 67 16.20 -10.36 0.30
CA LYS A 67 15.41 -9.66 -0.71
C LYS A 67 15.02 -10.62 -1.81
N LEU A 68 13.73 -10.64 -2.14
CA LEU A 68 13.18 -11.29 -3.32
C LEU A 68 12.84 -10.22 -4.36
N GLY A 69 13.05 -10.53 -5.63
CA GLY A 69 12.65 -9.69 -6.76
C GLY A 69 11.86 -10.50 -7.78
N TYR A 70 10.78 -9.91 -8.31
CA TYR A 70 10.02 -10.45 -9.43
C TYR A 70 9.98 -9.41 -10.54
N GLY A 71 10.67 -9.72 -11.64
CA GLY A 71 11.03 -8.71 -12.63
C GLY A 71 11.81 -7.55 -12.02
N ASP A 72 11.85 -6.43 -12.72
CA ASP A 72 12.54 -5.22 -12.24
C ASP A 72 11.66 -4.32 -11.35
N THR A 73 10.42 -4.71 -11.08
CA THR A 73 9.39 -3.80 -10.56
C THR A 73 8.74 -4.25 -9.26
N VAL A 74 8.98 -5.48 -8.80
CA VAL A 74 8.51 -5.98 -7.51
C VAL A 74 9.70 -6.33 -6.64
N VAL A 75 9.77 -5.71 -5.47
CA VAL A 75 10.82 -5.93 -4.48
C VAL A 75 10.20 -6.26 -3.14
N ILE A 76 10.59 -7.38 -2.56
CA ILE A 76 10.12 -7.85 -1.27
C ILE A 76 11.31 -7.97 -0.33
N TRP A 77 11.32 -7.16 0.72
CA TRP A 77 12.29 -7.27 1.80
C TRP A 77 11.74 -8.15 2.90
N MET A 78 12.56 -9.08 3.32
CA MET A 78 12.25 -10.02 4.38
C MET A 78 13.23 -9.82 5.53
N GLY A 79 12.77 -9.98 6.75
CA GLY A 79 13.59 -9.77 7.94
C GLY A 79 13.45 -10.89 8.97
N GLY A 80 14.40 -10.91 9.89
CA GLY A 80 14.38 -11.80 11.05
C GLY A 80 15.40 -11.40 12.11
N ALA A 81 15.18 -11.87 13.34
CA ALA A 81 15.95 -11.46 14.50
C ALA A 81 17.35 -12.12 14.57
N SER A 82 17.51 -13.32 14.01
CA SER A 82 18.75 -14.12 14.10
C SER A 82 19.02 -14.86 12.78
N ALA A 83 20.25 -15.36 12.61
CA ALA A 83 20.63 -16.18 11.47
C ALA A 83 19.82 -17.47 11.30
N SER A 84 19.25 -17.97 12.39
CA SER A 84 18.40 -19.19 12.40
C SER A 84 16.91 -18.89 12.31
N SER A 85 16.50 -17.62 12.26
CA SER A 85 15.09 -17.24 12.09
C SER A 85 14.65 -17.51 10.66
N THR A 86 13.43 -17.99 10.47
CA THR A 86 12.78 -18.00 9.16
C THR A 86 12.46 -16.55 8.77
N PRO A 87 13.02 -16.03 7.66
CA PRO A 87 12.74 -14.67 7.22
C PRO A 87 11.26 -14.49 6.91
N LYS A 88 10.72 -13.33 7.27
CA LYS A 88 9.32 -12.96 7.03
C LYS A 88 9.25 -11.62 6.29
N VAL A 89 8.23 -11.46 5.47
CA VAL A 89 7.97 -10.22 4.75
C VAL A 89 7.83 -9.07 5.72
N GLU A 90 8.64 -8.03 5.50
CA GLU A 90 8.57 -6.76 6.21
C GLU A 90 8.13 -5.61 5.30
N ILE A 91 8.57 -5.64 4.02
CA ILE A 91 8.29 -4.56 3.08
C ILE A 91 8.06 -5.14 1.70
N ILE A 92 7.01 -4.66 1.03
CA ILE A 92 6.71 -4.95 -0.37
C ILE A 92 6.71 -3.62 -1.12
N VAL A 93 7.39 -3.56 -2.25
CA VAL A 93 7.41 -2.38 -3.14
C VAL A 93 7.06 -2.82 -4.56
N VAL A 94 6.13 -2.12 -5.17
CA VAL A 94 5.76 -2.30 -6.58
C VAL A 94 5.83 -0.96 -7.28
N SER A 95 6.62 -0.88 -8.37
CA SER A 95 6.92 0.34 -9.09
C SER A 95 6.47 0.35 -10.56
N SER A 96 5.65 -0.62 -10.97
CA SER A 96 5.08 -0.68 -12.32
C SER A 96 3.69 -1.32 -12.30
N ASN A 97 2.89 -1.04 -13.32
CA ASN A 97 1.62 -1.74 -13.54
C ASN A 97 1.89 -3.13 -14.14
N ASN A 98 2.06 -4.10 -13.27
CA ASN A 98 2.43 -5.49 -13.57
C ASN A 98 1.39 -6.50 -13.08
N GLY A 99 0.16 -6.04 -12.75
CA GLY A 99 -0.93 -6.86 -12.22
C GLY A 99 -0.99 -6.92 -10.67
N PHE A 100 0.05 -6.42 -9.97
CA PHE A 100 -0.03 -6.31 -8.52
C PHE A 100 -0.96 -5.18 -8.12
N ALA A 101 -1.96 -5.49 -7.32
CA ALA A 101 -2.92 -4.55 -6.78
C ALA A 101 -3.15 -4.79 -5.29
N THR A 102 -3.66 -3.79 -4.61
CA THR A 102 -4.18 -3.94 -3.26
C THR A 102 -5.52 -4.67 -3.27
N PRO A 103 -6.03 -5.19 -2.13
CA PRO A 103 -7.34 -5.81 -2.05
C PRO A 103 -8.48 -4.93 -2.59
N GLU A 104 -8.36 -3.61 -2.44
CA GLU A 104 -9.32 -2.62 -2.94
C GLU A 104 -9.10 -2.27 -4.43
N GLY A 105 -8.18 -2.97 -5.11
CA GLY A 105 -7.94 -2.84 -6.55
C GLY A 105 -7.03 -1.67 -6.94
N ILE A 106 -6.37 -1.01 -5.99
CA ILE A 106 -5.40 0.05 -6.30
C ILE A 106 -4.09 -0.56 -6.79
N HIS A 107 -3.63 -0.12 -7.95
CA HIS A 107 -2.40 -0.55 -8.61
C HIS A 107 -1.58 0.65 -9.09
N VAL A 108 -0.35 0.44 -9.51
CA VAL A 108 0.45 1.49 -10.19
C VAL A 108 -0.27 1.89 -11.49
N GLY A 109 -0.52 3.18 -11.66
CA GLY A 109 -1.38 3.73 -12.72
C GLY A 109 -2.76 4.17 -12.24
N SER A 110 -3.23 3.75 -11.05
CA SER A 110 -4.46 4.29 -10.45
C SER A 110 -4.34 5.79 -10.17
N THR A 111 -5.46 6.50 -10.14
CA THR A 111 -5.45 7.93 -9.82
C THR A 111 -5.40 8.17 -8.31
N LYS A 112 -4.93 9.38 -7.91
CA LYS A 112 -5.04 9.83 -6.50
C LYS A 112 -6.49 9.76 -6.00
N ALA A 113 -7.46 10.07 -6.86
CA ALA A 113 -8.88 10.02 -6.51
C ALA A 113 -9.35 8.58 -6.23
N ASP A 114 -8.83 7.59 -6.97
CA ASP A 114 -9.13 6.18 -6.71
C ASP A 114 -8.59 5.73 -5.35
N VAL A 115 -7.37 6.12 -5.00
CA VAL A 115 -6.78 5.84 -3.68
C VAL A 115 -7.64 6.43 -2.57
N ILE A 116 -8.03 7.72 -2.69
CA ILE A 116 -8.86 8.38 -1.68
C ILE A 116 -10.25 7.74 -1.60
N ARG A 117 -10.82 7.30 -2.72
CA ARG A 117 -12.11 6.59 -2.73
C ARG A 117 -12.03 5.24 -2.02
N ALA A 118 -10.92 4.52 -2.20
CA ALA A 118 -10.71 3.20 -1.62
C ALA A 118 -10.38 3.26 -0.10
N TYR A 119 -9.52 4.20 0.29
CA TYR A 119 -8.94 4.23 1.65
C TYR A 119 -9.33 5.46 2.46
N GLY A 120 -10.12 6.39 1.91
CA GLY A 120 -10.44 7.66 2.56
C GLY A 120 -9.27 8.64 2.50
N GLN A 121 -9.31 9.67 3.38
CA GLN A 121 -8.20 10.63 3.46
C GLN A 121 -6.97 10.00 4.10
N PRO A 122 -5.76 10.25 3.58
CA PRO A 122 -4.54 9.70 4.15
C PRO A 122 -4.24 10.28 5.53
N ASP A 123 -3.64 9.48 6.41
CA ASP A 123 -3.11 9.97 7.69
C ASP A 123 -2.04 11.06 7.48
N PHE A 124 -1.25 10.92 6.40
CA PHE A 124 -0.24 11.89 6.02
C PHE A 124 -0.19 12.07 4.50
N ASP A 125 -0.18 13.31 4.04
CA ASP A 125 0.09 13.70 2.65
C ASP A 125 1.45 14.42 2.64
N TYR A 126 2.51 13.67 2.33
CA TYR A 126 3.86 14.23 2.24
C TYR A 126 4.13 14.71 0.81
N SER A 127 4.21 16.02 0.61
CA SER A 127 5.03 16.57 -0.48
C SER A 127 6.50 16.44 -0.06
N ASN A 128 7.39 15.95 -0.94
CA ASN A 128 8.80 15.74 -0.63
C ASN A 128 9.40 16.91 0.18
N ARG A 129 9.59 16.67 1.48
CA ARG A 129 10.29 17.57 2.39
C ARG A 129 11.79 17.42 2.15
N GLY A 130 12.36 18.20 1.28
CA GLY A 130 13.82 18.17 1.13
C GLY A 130 14.39 19.10 0.08
N ASN A 131 13.57 19.67 -0.76
CA ASN A 131 14.07 20.66 -1.73
C ASN A 131 13.11 21.83 -1.79
N THR A 132 13.56 22.98 -1.30
CA THR A 132 12.85 24.27 -1.32
C THR A 132 12.51 24.78 -2.74
N ILE A 133 12.76 23.96 -3.76
CA ILE A 133 12.39 24.19 -5.15
C ILE A 133 11.47 23.04 -5.62
N ALA A 134 10.46 22.69 -4.83
CA ALA A 134 9.41 21.79 -5.28
C ALA A 134 8.53 22.51 -6.31
N ARG A 135 8.93 22.46 -7.55
CA ARG A 135 8.05 22.75 -8.69
C ARG A 135 6.86 21.81 -8.61
N GLY A 136 5.67 22.23 -9.00
CA GLY A 136 4.39 21.55 -8.80
C GLY A 136 4.24 20.06 -9.22
N ASN A 137 5.30 19.44 -9.74
CA ASN A 137 5.37 18.04 -10.19
C ASN A 137 6.16 17.11 -9.25
N SER A 138 6.52 17.56 -8.05
CA SER A 138 7.21 16.68 -7.10
C SER A 138 6.29 15.52 -6.68
N PRO A 139 6.80 14.28 -6.59
CA PRO A 139 6.02 13.15 -6.10
C PRO A 139 5.48 13.44 -4.71
N LYS A 140 4.22 13.11 -4.48
CA LYS A 140 3.57 13.18 -3.17
C LYS A 140 3.40 11.77 -2.64
N THR A 141 3.57 11.57 -1.35
CA THR A 141 3.30 10.27 -0.72
C THR A 141 2.04 10.38 0.12
N LEU A 142 1.03 9.60 -0.22
CA LEU A 142 -0.14 9.37 0.60
C LEU A 142 0.15 8.20 1.51
N MET A 143 0.12 8.40 2.81
CA MET A 143 0.43 7.36 3.78
C MET A 143 -0.79 7.06 4.64
N TYR A 144 -1.07 5.77 4.77
CA TYR A 144 -2.14 5.21 5.59
C TYR A 144 -1.53 4.30 6.66
N LYS A 145 -1.98 4.41 7.89
CA LYS A 145 -1.65 3.49 8.96
C LYS A 145 -2.66 2.37 9.00
N THR A 146 -2.23 1.17 9.37
CA THR A 146 -3.16 0.10 9.70
C THR A 146 -3.76 0.29 11.08
N THR A 147 -4.86 -0.39 11.36
CA THR A 147 -5.55 -0.39 12.67
C THR A 147 -4.62 -0.75 13.82
N GLU A 148 -3.64 -1.62 13.57
CA GLU A 148 -2.65 -2.01 14.58
C GLU A 148 -1.52 -0.97 14.74
N GLY A 149 -1.46 0.05 13.87
CA GLY A 149 -0.50 1.16 13.93
C GLY A 149 0.95 0.79 13.60
N ARG A 150 1.25 -0.49 13.41
CA ARG A 150 2.61 -0.99 13.13
C ARG A 150 2.91 -1.03 11.63
N HIS A 151 1.91 -1.32 10.83
CA HIS A 151 2.03 -1.41 9.38
C HIS A 151 1.55 -0.14 8.70
N ARG A 152 2.04 0.10 7.51
CA ARG A 152 1.73 1.29 6.72
C ARG A 152 1.59 0.92 5.25
N MET A 153 0.65 1.58 4.60
CA MET A 153 0.56 1.61 3.14
C MET A 153 0.95 3.00 2.66
N ALA A 154 1.79 3.07 1.66
CA ALA A 154 2.22 4.32 1.06
C ALA A 154 2.04 4.26 -0.46
N PHE A 155 1.39 5.27 -1.02
CA PHE A 155 1.21 5.45 -2.45
C PHE A 155 2.01 6.67 -2.88
N MET A 156 3.04 6.48 -3.70
CA MET A 156 3.73 7.60 -4.35
C MET A 156 2.91 8.05 -5.55
N VAL A 157 2.55 9.32 -5.57
CA VAL A 157 1.70 9.93 -6.60
C VAL A 157 2.47 11.02 -7.31
N GLN A 158 2.59 10.92 -8.62
CA GLN A 158 3.16 11.95 -9.49
C GLN A 158 2.14 12.33 -10.57
N ASN A 159 1.90 13.62 -10.77
CA ASN A 159 0.91 14.13 -11.73
C ASN A 159 -0.50 13.53 -11.53
N GLY A 160 -0.88 13.24 -10.27
CA GLY A 160 -2.18 12.65 -9.95
C GLY A 160 -2.29 11.13 -10.14
N ILE A 161 -1.21 10.47 -10.57
CA ILE A 161 -1.17 9.01 -10.85
C ILE A 161 -0.22 8.33 -9.87
N VAL A 162 -0.61 7.16 -9.38
CA VAL A 162 0.23 6.29 -8.52
C VAL A 162 1.38 5.73 -9.35
N THR A 163 2.61 5.98 -8.91
CA THR A 163 3.85 5.51 -9.56
C THR A 163 4.57 4.42 -8.77
N GLU A 164 4.30 4.30 -7.47
CA GLU A 164 4.83 3.25 -6.60
C GLU A 164 3.84 2.98 -5.47
N ILE A 165 3.74 1.73 -5.08
CA ILE A 165 2.99 1.31 -3.89
C ILE A 165 3.95 0.58 -2.98
N ARG A 166 3.89 0.91 -1.69
CA ARG A 166 4.69 0.27 -0.64
C ARG A 166 3.82 -0.15 0.53
N VAL A 167 4.01 -1.38 0.99
CA VAL A 167 3.44 -1.92 2.23
C VAL A 167 4.58 -2.28 3.17
N SER A 168 4.49 -1.89 4.45
CA SER A 168 5.55 -2.13 5.45
C SER A 168 4.98 -2.28 6.86
#